data_5be2e7fb0e8c86e401e3f023b50a70d1
#
_entry.id   5be2e7fb0e8c86e401e3f023b50a70d1
#
_cell.length_a   1.000
_cell.length_b   1.000
_cell.length_c   1.000
_cell.angle_alpha   90.00
_cell.angle_beta   90.00
_cell.angle_gamma   90.00
#
_symmetry.space_group_name_H-M   'P 1'
#
loop_
_entity.id
_entity.type
_entity.pdbx_description
1 polymer ?
#
loop_
_entity_poly.entity_id
_entity_poly.type
_entity_poly.pdbx_seq_one_letter_code
_entity_poly.pdbx_strand_id
1 'polypeptide(L)'
;MNDNRATRAAGMPRREFIQKSLILSVPPVLGFAGIGKVFAAGATTANTYAPPVRARGTAVVSVKNHGAYGDGVHDDTAAFQKAINALPSTGGTVTVPAGTYIIDPTVNVRLRSKMRLQMDPNAILKAKSNAAERAYVLMVYMVSDVEISGGRIIGDRDTHLGTTGEWGHGIMVRGANRVTVRDIHISNCWGDGMSIGGAMQTNAPTIPSVDVVVANIVSTNNRRQALTIGCSRTVKVYDSEFSNSNGIAPECGIDIEPDINDLRTTETVHIQNCLIRNNKGNGILVYKRVKGVTVKSCTMEYNGGYGLLTVGAVSGYIAQNRFLHNNLCGLMFSSTTNDYQASGNVFRNNYTKIFGLNTVDKPLVTMTGILPGPMPKGNDPHVQKSSTTTNIRVTTNQYAM
;
A
#
# COMPACT_ATOMS: atom_id res chain seq x y z
N MET A 1 6.26 54.79 -7.73
CA MET A 1 5.13 53.90 -7.52
C MET A 1 5.26 52.79 -8.54
N ASN A 2 5.98 51.75 -8.21
CA ASN A 2 6.15 50.55 -9.06
C ASN A 2 5.82 49.32 -8.21
N ASP A 3 4.71 48.72 -8.55
CA ASP A 3 4.18 47.52 -7.88
C ASP A 3 4.80 46.30 -8.56
N ASN A 4 5.83 45.73 -7.95
CA ASN A 4 6.43 44.44 -8.40
C ASN A 4 5.72 43.31 -7.70
N ARG A 5 4.60 42.85 -8.25
CA ARG A 5 4.01 41.56 -7.89
C ARG A 5 4.81 40.44 -8.54
N ALA A 6 5.66 39.81 -7.78
CA ALA A 6 6.24 38.53 -8.14
C ALA A 6 5.13 37.46 -8.23
N THR A 7 4.82 37.05 -9.44
CA THR A 7 3.96 35.91 -9.71
C THR A 7 4.62 34.64 -9.19
N ARG A 8 4.18 34.16 -8.02
CA ARG A 8 4.45 32.80 -7.58
C ARG A 8 3.84 31.83 -8.60
N ALA A 9 4.67 31.07 -9.26
CA ALA A 9 4.23 29.91 -10.03
C ALA A 9 3.54 28.95 -9.05
N ALA A 10 2.22 28.97 -9.05
CA ALA A 10 1.41 28.00 -8.31
C ALA A 10 1.68 26.62 -8.91
N GLY A 11 2.35 25.74 -8.18
CA GLY A 11 2.49 24.34 -8.56
C GLY A 11 1.09 23.74 -8.72
N MET A 12 0.88 22.98 -9.81
CA MET A 12 -0.39 22.31 -10.05
C MET A 12 -0.82 21.49 -8.83
N PRO A 13 -2.11 21.50 -8.48
CA PRO A 13 -2.63 20.65 -7.42
C PRO A 13 -2.34 19.18 -7.74
N ARG A 14 -2.02 18.40 -6.72
CA ARG A 14 -1.70 16.95 -6.77
C ARG A 14 -2.67 16.15 -7.67
N ARG A 15 -3.96 16.46 -7.59
CA ARG A 15 -5.00 15.84 -8.43
C ARG A 15 -4.81 16.08 -9.92
N GLU A 16 -4.35 17.24 -10.32
CA GLU A 16 -4.18 17.55 -11.75
C GLU A 16 -2.98 16.86 -12.37
N PHE A 17 -1.88 16.67 -11.63
CA PHE A 17 -0.72 15.96 -12.15
C PHE A 17 -1.01 14.47 -12.33
N ILE A 18 -1.64 13.85 -11.33
CA ILE A 18 -2.05 12.43 -11.40
C ILE A 18 -3.15 12.23 -12.43
N GLN A 19 -4.11 13.17 -12.55
CA GLN A 19 -5.17 13.11 -13.54
C GLN A 19 -4.66 13.37 -14.97
N LYS A 20 -3.76 14.31 -15.20
CA LYS A 20 -3.17 14.55 -16.54
C LYS A 20 -2.26 13.41 -17.00
N SER A 21 -1.72 12.62 -16.09
CA SER A 21 -1.03 11.36 -16.41
C SER A 21 -1.99 10.17 -16.61
N LEU A 22 -3.26 10.32 -16.28
CA LEU A 22 -4.27 9.24 -16.22
C LEU A 22 -5.55 9.53 -17.02
N ILE A 23 -5.71 10.73 -17.63
CA ILE A 23 -6.93 11.00 -18.38
C ILE A 23 -6.85 10.30 -19.75
N LEU A 24 -7.34 9.07 -19.70
CA LEU A 24 -8.09 8.49 -20.79
C LEU A 24 -9.23 7.68 -20.19
N SER A 25 -10.41 8.30 -20.27
CA SER A 25 -11.67 7.69 -19.86
C SER A 25 -11.90 6.36 -20.58
N VAL A 26 -12.08 5.29 -19.80
CA VAL A 26 -12.56 4.01 -20.33
C VAL A 26 -14.06 3.96 -20.06
N PRO A 27 -14.93 3.68 -21.06
CA PRO A 27 -16.34 3.41 -20.83
C PRO A 27 -16.54 2.10 -20.05
N PRO A 28 -17.66 1.93 -19.32
CA PRO A 28 -17.88 0.75 -18.51
C PRO A 28 -18.06 -0.49 -19.39
N VAL A 29 -17.25 -1.50 -19.14
CA VAL A 29 -17.43 -2.84 -19.71
C VAL A 29 -18.38 -3.62 -18.81
N LEU A 30 -19.48 -4.05 -19.39
CA LEU A 30 -20.49 -4.95 -18.86
C LEU A 30 -19.87 -6.21 -18.24
N GLY A 31 -20.46 -6.65 -17.12
CA GLY A 31 -20.00 -7.77 -16.34
C GLY A 31 -19.97 -9.11 -17.08
N PHE A 32 -18.94 -9.89 -16.77
CA PHE A 32 -18.95 -11.33 -16.93
C PHE A 32 -18.82 -11.98 -15.56
N ALA A 33 -19.87 -12.69 -15.17
CA ALA A 33 -19.82 -13.66 -14.09
C ALA A 33 -18.94 -14.84 -14.57
N GLY A 34 -17.75 -14.94 -14.02
CA GLY A 34 -16.76 -15.98 -14.32
C GLY A 34 -16.31 -16.70 -13.05
N ILE A 35 -16.72 -17.93 -12.97
CA ILE A 35 -16.37 -19.01 -12.07
C ILE A 35 -14.94 -18.86 -11.49
N GLY A 36 -14.88 -18.78 -10.15
CA GLY A 36 -13.60 -18.74 -9.43
C GLY A 36 -12.77 -20.00 -9.64
N LYS A 37 -11.74 -19.92 -10.47
CA LYS A 37 -10.62 -20.85 -10.40
C LYS A 37 -9.70 -20.40 -9.29
N VAL A 38 -9.67 -21.17 -8.21
CA VAL A 38 -8.60 -21.10 -7.22
C VAL A 38 -7.32 -21.47 -7.96
N PHE A 39 -6.53 -20.49 -8.35
CA PHE A 39 -5.16 -20.76 -8.79
C PHE A 39 -4.36 -21.11 -7.54
N ALA A 40 -3.98 -22.36 -7.44
CA ALA A 40 -2.93 -22.77 -6.53
C ALA A 40 -1.72 -21.85 -6.80
N ALA A 41 -1.28 -21.13 -5.77
CA ALA A 41 -0.05 -20.37 -5.80
C ALA A 41 1.06 -21.33 -6.22
N GLY A 42 1.71 -21.04 -7.35
CA GLY A 42 2.91 -21.76 -7.74
C GLY A 42 3.87 -21.72 -6.57
N ALA A 43 4.36 -22.88 -6.14
CA ALA A 43 5.26 -23.04 -5.03
C ALA A 43 6.52 -22.16 -5.25
N THR A 44 6.50 -20.95 -4.75
CA THR A 44 7.71 -20.19 -4.50
C THR A 44 8.38 -20.86 -3.31
N THR A 45 9.64 -21.22 -3.44
CA THR A 45 10.48 -21.69 -2.35
C THR A 45 10.29 -20.75 -1.17
N ALA A 46 9.65 -21.25 -0.13
CA ALA A 46 9.28 -20.46 1.04
C ALA A 46 10.54 -19.98 1.76
N ASN A 47 10.99 -18.79 1.42
CA ASN A 47 11.83 -18.01 2.30
C ASN A 47 10.86 -17.22 3.17
N THR A 48 10.23 -17.90 4.10
CA THR A 48 9.26 -17.28 5.01
C THR A 48 10.01 -16.31 5.91
N TYR A 49 9.81 -15.02 5.63
CA TYR A 49 10.27 -13.98 6.53
C TYR A 49 9.59 -14.16 7.89
N ALA A 50 10.39 -14.32 8.94
CA ALA A 50 9.89 -14.39 10.31
C ALA A 50 9.76 -12.97 10.89
N PRO A 51 8.54 -12.41 11.00
CA PRO A 51 8.35 -11.07 11.55
C PRO A 51 8.81 -11.02 13.01
N PRO A 52 9.38 -9.90 13.46
CA PRO A 52 9.82 -9.76 14.84
C PRO A 52 8.64 -9.86 15.83
N VAL A 53 8.83 -10.58 16.89
CA VAL A 53 7.91 -10.59 18.02
C VAL A 53 8.05 -9.27 18.77
N ARG A 54 6.93 -8.59 19.02
CA ARG A 54 6.91 -7.33 19.76
C ARG A 54 6.80 -7.58 21.26
N ALA A 55 7.49 -6.76 22.05
CA ALA A 55 7.52 -6.90 23.50
C ALA A 55 6.13 -6.69 24.13
N ARG A 56 5.70 -7.63 24.96
CA ARG A 56 4.41 -7.56 25.68
C ARG A 56 4.42 -8.47 26.91
N GLY A 57 3.47 -8.23 27.82
CA GLY A 57 3.24 -9.13 28.94
C GLY A 57 2.58 -10.45 28.54
N THR A 58 2.37 -11.32 29.52
CA THR A 58 1.82 -12.68 29.34
C THR A 58 0.31 -12.76 29.48
N ALA A 59 -0.36 -11.67 29.90
CA ALA A 59 -1.82 -11.64 30.06
C ALA A 59 -2.54 -11.96 28.73
N VAL A 60 -3.60 -12.75 28.84
CA VAL A 60 -4.46 -13.10 27.70
C VAL A 60 -5.90 -12.74 28.05
N VAL A 61 -6.54 -11.97 27.18
CA VAL A 61 -7.92 -11.49 27.34
C VAL A 61 -8.69 -11.80 26.07
N SER A 62 -9.87 -12.39 26.18
CA SER A 62 -10.74 -12.63 25.03
C SER A 62 -11.78 -11.52 24.87
N VAL A 63 -12.03 -11.04 23.64
CA VAL A 63 -13.11 -10.09 23.36
C VAL A 63 -14.48 -10.65 23.76
N LYS A 64 -14.66 -11.97 23.71
CA LYS A 64 -15.89 -12.64 24.14
C LYS A 64 -16.18 -12.44 25.64
N ASN A 65 -15.16 -12.42 26.47
CA ASN A 65 -15.30 -12.20 27.92
C ASN A 65 -15.68 -10.75 28.26
N HIS A 66 -15.65 -9.87 27.27
CA HIS A 66 -15.99 -8.45 27.41
C HIS A 66 -17.25 -8.04 26.62
N GLY A 67 -18.04 -9.03 26.22
CA GLY A 67 -19.35 -8.84 25.62
C GLY A 67 -19.37 -8.75 24.09
N ALA A 68 -18.28 -9.18 23.41
CA ALA A 68 -18.32 -9.26 21.94
C ALA A 68 -19.21 -10.43 21.49
N TYR A 69 -20.15 -10.15 20.61
CA TYR A 69 -21.09 -11.13 20.04
C TYR A 69 -20.45 -11.91 18.87
N GLY A 70 -19.81 -11.22 17.93
CA GLY A 70 -19.21 -11.86 16.76
C GLY A 70 -20.21 -12.60 15.89
N ASP A 71 -21.46 -12.13 15.85
CA ASP A 71 -22.59 -12.72 15.12
C ASP A 71 -22.88 -12.01 13.78
N GLY A 72 -22.15 -10.96 13.45
CA GLY A 72 -22.31 -10.18 12.23
C GLY A 72 -23.47 -9.18 12.27
N VAL A 73 -24.10 -8.97 13.43
CA VAL A 73 -25.26 -8.08 13.61
C VAL A 73 -24.97 -7.01 14.65
N HIS A 74 -24.52 -7.41 15.85
CA HIS A 74 -24.27 -6.48 16.96
C HIS A 74 -22.97 -5.70 16.74
N ASP A 75 -22.97 -4.44 17.17
CA ASP A 75 -21.79 -3.59 17.17
C ASP A 75 -20.86 -4.00 18.33
N ASP A 76 -19.72 -4.57 17.98
CA ASP A 76 -18.74 -5.13 18.92
C ASP A 76 -17.63 -4.12 19.31
N THR A 77 -17.65 -2.90 18.79
CA THR A 77 -16.58 -1.90 18.96
C THR A 77 -16.24 -1.66 20.43
N ALA A 78 -17.27 -1.44 21.26
CA ALA A 78 -17.09 -1.19 22.69
C ALA A 78 -16.54 -2.41 23.42
N ALA A 79 -16.94 -3.62 23.04
CA ALA A 79 -16.46 -4.87 23.63
C ALA A 79 -14.96 -5.10 23.34
N PHE A 80 -14.53 -4.83 22.11
CA PHE A 80 -13.10 -4.85 21.74
C PHE A 80 -12.30 -3.85 22.56
N GLN A 81 -12.80 -2.61 22.71
CA GLN A 81 -12.09 -1.60 23.50
C GLN A 81 -12.03 -1.96 24.99
N LYS A 82 -13.08 -2.54 25.56
CA LYS A 82 -13.08 -3.05 26.93
C LYS A 82 -12.03 -4.15 27.12
N ALA A 83 -11.95 -5.11 26.20
CA ALA A 83 -10.95 -6.18 26.23
C ALA A 83 -9.51 -5.63 26.18
N ILE A 84 -9.25 -4.66 25.33
CA ILE A 84 -7.95 -3.99 25.21
C ILE A 84 -7.61 -3.24 26.52
N ASN A 85 -8.58 -2.53 27.08
CA ASN A 85 -8.39 -1.76 28.31
C ASN A 85 -8.20 -2.67 29.54
N ALA A 86 -8.69 -3.91 29.52
CA ALA A 86 -8.52 -4.90 30.58
C ALA A 86 -7.11 -5.48 30.65
N LEU A 87 -6.26 -5.29 29.64
CA LEU A 87 -4.87 -5.70 29.73
C LEU A 87 -4.14 -4.92 30.84
N PRO A 88 -3.24 -5.55 31.60
CA PRO A 88 -2.41 -4.86 32.60
C PRO A 88 -1.44 -3.87 31.93
N SER A 89 -0.78 -3.04 32.71
CA SER A 89 0.20 -2.05 32.21
C SER A 89 1.40 -2.69 31.50
N THR A 90 1.72 -3.94 31.83
CA THR A 90 2.74 -4.75 31.14
C THR A 90 2.30 -5.19 29.76
N GLY A 91 1.02 -5.03 29.41
CA GLY A 91 0.44 -5.45 28.14
C GLY A 91 0.05 -6.93 28.12
N GLY A 92 -0.14 -7.47 26.93
CA GLY A 92 -0.55 -8.86 26.74
C GLY A 92 -1.16 -9.13 25.36
N THR A 93 -1.95 -10.18 25.26
CA THR A 93 -2.65 -10.59 24.05
C THR A 93 -4.16 -10.47 24.22
N VAL A 94 -4.80 -9.77 23.28
CA VAL A 94 -6.26 -9.82 23.11
C VAL A 94 -6.56 -10.83 22.01
N THR A 95 -7.33 -11.86 22.36
CA THR A 95 -7.74 -12.90 21.40
C THR A 95 -9.13 -12.62 20.84
N VAL A 96 -9.27 -12.84 19.54
CA VAL A 96 -10.52 -12.69 18.82
C VAL A 96 -10.88 -14.05 18.20
N PRO A 97 -11.77 -14.84 18.82
CA PRO A 97 -12.21 -16.13 18.27
C PRO A 97 -12.90 -16.00 16.92
N ALA A 98 -13.10 -17.10 16.21
CA ALA A 98 -13.87 -17.15 14.98
C ALA A 98 -15.25 -16.50 15.15
N GLY A 99 -15.70 -15.73 14.17
CA GLY A 99 -16.96 -14.98 14.18
C GLY A 99 -16.87 -13.72 13.31
N THR A 100 -18.01 -13.08 13.07
CA THR A 100 -18.08 -11.80 12.34
C THR A 100 -18.42 -10.69 13.31
N TYR A 101 -17.49 -9.78 13.53
CA TYR A 101 -17.59 -8.68 14.48
C TYR A 101 -17.83 -7.37 13.72
N ILE A 102 -18.98 -6.73 13.96
CA ILE A 102 -19.24 -5.40 13.38
C ILE A 102 -18.48 -4.36 14.19
N ILE A 103 -17.65 -3.58 13.50
CA ILE A 103 -16.86 -2.50 14.10
C ILE A 103 -17.31 -1.17 13.51
N ASP A 104 -17.68 -0.22 14.33
CA ASP A 104 -17.96 1.15 13.92
C ASP A 104 -16.63 1.87 13.64
N PRO A 105 -16.25 2.10 12.37
CA PRO A 105 -14.96 2.68 12.03
C PRO A 105 -14.87 4.17 12.34
N THR A 106 -15.98 4.83 12.66
CA THR A 106 -16.01 6.24 13.08
C THR A 106 -15.61 6.40 14.54
N VAL A 107 -15.82 5.37 15.34
CA VAL A 107 -15.34 5.23 16.73
C VAL A 107 -13.98 4.56 16.77
N ASN A 108 -13.79 3.53 15.95
CA ASN A 108 -12.63 2.65 15.78
C ASN A 108 -12.20 1.86 17.04
N VAL A 109 -11.44 0.78 16.81
CA VAL A 109 -10.77 0.03 17.89
C VAL A 109 -9.33 0.55 18.00
N ARG A 110 -9.01 1.14 19.16
CA ARG A 110 -7.69 1.74 19.44
C ARG A 110 -6.80 0.77 20.16
N LEU A 111 -5.69 0.42 19.53
CA LEU A 111 -4.69 -0.42 20.13
C LEU A 111 -3.78 0.38 21.05
N ARG A 112 -3.21 -0.29 22.06
CA ARG A 112 -2.29 0.31 23.02
C ARG A 112 -0.90 -0.30 22.93
N SER A 113 0.06 0.30 23.59
CA SER A 113 1.44 -0.23 23.63
C SER A 113 1.52 -1.60 24.31
N LYS A 114 2.49 -2.39 23.90
CA LYS A 114 2.82 -3.70 24.45
C LYS A 114 1.68 -4.71 24.33
N MET A 115 1.02 -4.75 23.16
CA MET A 115 -0.07 -5.70 22.97
C MET A 115 0.00 -6.44 21.61
N ARG A 116 -0.65 -7.59 21.59
CA ARG A 116 -1.02 -8.29 20.37
C ARG A 116 -2.54 -8.38 20.27
N LEU A 117 -3.11 -8.00 19.12
CA LEU A 117 -4.44 -8.40 18.71
C LEU A 117 -4.29 -9.67 17.86
N GLN A 118 -4.67 -10.79 18.44
CA GLN A 118 -4.58 -12.11 17.81
C GLN A 118 -5.95 -12.56 17.38
N MET A 119 -6.20 -12.57 16.09
CA MET A 119 -7.46 -13.02 15.51
C MET A 119 -7.34 -14.48 15.05
N ASP A 120 -8.40 -15.25 15.26
CA ASP A 120 -8.56 -16.56 14.61
C ASP A 120 -8.56 -16.36 13.08
N PRO A 121 -8.04 -17.29 12.27
CA PRO A 121 -8.08 -17.18 10.81
C PRO A 121 -9.48 -16.96 10.23
N ASN A 122 -10.52 -17.41 10.92
CA ASN A 122 -11.93 -17.25 10.56
C ASN A 122 -12.62 -16.06 11.26
N ALA A 123 -11.90 -15.28 12.05
CA ALA A 123 -12.44 -14.04 12.61
C ALA A 123 -12.50 -12.94 11.53
N ILE A 124 -13.62 -12.24 11.47
CA ILE A 124 -13.87 -11.15 10.52
C ILE A 124 -14.19 -9.88 11.33
N LEU A 125 -13.39 -8.83 11.16
CA LEU A 125 -13.76 -7.48 11.56
C LEU A 125 -14.39 -6.79 10.37
N LYS A 126 -15.70 -6.56 10.42
CA LYS A 126 -16.47 -5.94 9.34
C LYS A 126 -16.84 -4.50 9.71
N ALA A 127 -16.44 -3.56 8.91
CA ALA A 127 -16.80 -2.16 9.10
C ALA A 127 -18.31 -1.97 9.00
N LYS A 128 -18.88 -1.27 9.97
CA LYS A 128 -20.25 -0.77 9.91
C LYS A 128 -20.34 0.30 8.82
N SER A 129 -21.40 0.23 8.03
CA SER A 129 -21.67 1.23 6.98
C SER A 129 -21.79 2.63 7.58
N ASN A 130 -21.10 3.59 6.99
CA ASN A 130 -21.08 4.97 7.45
C ASN A 130 -20.91 5.95 6.28
N ALA A 131 -21.05 7.25 6.53
CA ALA A 131 -20.87 8.31 5.54
C ALA A 131 -19.64 9.19 5.82
N ALA A 132 -18.78 8.79 6.76
CA ALA A 132 -17.67 9.61 7.20
C ALA A 132 -16.53 9.64 6.17
N GLU A 133 -15.98 10.80 5.87
CA GLU A 133 -14.83 10.94 5.00
C GLU A 133 -13.56 10.29 5.56
N ARG A 134 -13.52 10.13 6.91
CA ARG A 134 -12.41 9.52 7.66
C ARG A 134 -12.95 8.52 8.66
N ALA A 135 -12.56 7.27 8.52
CA ALA A 135 -12.98 6.18 9.40
C ALA A 135 -11.93 5.07 9.39
N TYR A 136 -11.73 4.37 10.50
CA TYR A 136 -10.69 3.35 10.61
C TYR A 136 -11.21 2.16 11.41
N VAL A 137 -11.04 0.93 10.91
CA VAL A 137 -11.45 -0.24 11.68
C VAL A 137 -10.52 -0.42 12.87
N LEU A 138 -9.20 -0.44 12.63
CA LEU A 138 -8.17 -0.51 13.67
C LEU A 138 -7.27 0.72 13.62
N MET A 139 -6.96 1.27 14.79
CA MET A 139 -6.10 2.44 14.95
C MET A 139 -4.91 2.15 15.86
N VAL A 140 -3.70 2.36 15.33
CA VAL A 140 -2.41 2.28 16.03
C VAL A 140 -1.81 3.69 16.04
N TYR A 141 -2.03 4.44 17.12
CA TYR A 141 -1.70 5.86 17.19
C TYR A 141 -0.79 6.18 18.36
N MET A 142 0.43 6.66 18.10
CA MET A 142 1.43 7.08 19.09
C MET A 142 1.71 6.02 20.18
N VAL A 143 1.74 4.77 19.78
CA VAL A 143 1.98 3.61 20.67
C VAL A 143 3.16 2.79 20.15
N SER A 144 3.67 1.89 20.98
CA SER A 144 4.81 1.06 20.63
C SER A 144 4.60 -0.40 21.03
N ASP A 145 5.34 -1.29 20.35
CA ASP A 145 5.29 -2.73 20.59
C ASP A 145 3.89 -3.31 20.37
N VAL A 146 3.37 -3.11 19.18
CA VAL A 146 2.04 -3.59 18.77
C VAL A 146 2.17 -4.67 17.71
N GLU A 147 1.44 -5.75 17.89
CA GLU A 147 1.30 -6.79 16.87
C GLU A 147 -0.18 -7.00 16.53
N ILE A 148 -0.53 -7.04 15.24
CA ILE A 148 -1.85 -7.41 14.73
C ILE A 148 -1.66 -8.64 13.85
N SER A 149 -2.42 -9.72 14.12
CA SER A 149 -2.20 -10.96 13.39
C SER A 149 -3.47 -11.80 13.23
N GLY A 150 -3.57 -12.46 12.09
CA GLY A 150 -4.67 -13.38 11.78
C GLY A 150 -5.96 -12.69 11.31
N GLY A 151 -6.91 -13.48 10.89
CA GLY A 151 -8.25 -13.05 10.54
C GLY A 151 -8.37 -12.18 9.29
N ARG A 152 -9.52 -11.50 9.20
CA ARG A 152 -9.88 -10.66 8.07
C ARG A 152 -10.42 -9.32 8.52
N ILE A 153 -10.16 -8.28 7.72
CA ILE A 153 -10.79 -6.96 7.85
C ILE A 153 -11.54 -6.70 6.54
N ILE A 154 -12.83 -6.44 6.65
CA ILE A 154 -13.69 -6.07 5.52
C ILE A 154 -14.20 -4.65 5.75
N GLY A 155 -13.83 -3.73 4.88
CA GLY A 155 -14.30 -2.34 4.92
C GLY A 155 -15.75 -2.20 4.44
N ASP A 156 -16.22 -0.97 4.36
CA ASP A 156 -17.59 -0.62 3.96
C ASP A 156 -17.69 -0.11 2.51
N ARG A 157 -16.70 -0.32 1.67
CA ARG A 157 -16.65 0.19 0.29
C ARG A 157 -17.98 0.02 -0.46
N ASP A 158 -18.56 -1.18 -0.40
CA ASP A 158 -19.75 -1.53 -1.16
C ASP A 158 -21.05 -1.11 -0.45
N THR A 159 -20.95 -0.68 0.79
CA THR A 159 -22.09 -0.28 1.65
C THR A 159 -21.91 1.11 2.25
N HIS A 160 -20.93 1.88 1.77
CA HIS A 160 -20.67 3.23 2.24
C HIS A 160 -21.84 4.16 1.90
N LEU A 161 -22.25 4.96 2.87
CA LEU A 161 -23.44 5.82 2.75
C LEU A 161 -23.13 7.20 2.17
N GLY A 162 -21.83 7.57 2.10
CA GLY A 162 -21.37 8.83 1.53
C GLY A 162 -20.82 8.66 0.11
N THR A 163 -20.55 9.78 -0.56
CA THR A 163 -19.93 9.82 -1.90
C THR A 163 -18.56 10.47 -1.89
N THR A 164 -18.19 11.14 -0.81
CA THR A 164 -16.96 11.92 -0.63
C THR A 164 -16.02 11.26 0.36
N GLY A 165 -14.81 11.78 0.44
CA GLY A 165 -13.77 11.25 1.32
C GLY A 165 -12.96 10.13 0.68
N GLU A 166 -11.78 9.93 1.23
CA GLU A 166 -10.80 8.95 0.74
C GLU A 166 -10.00 8.28 1.86
N TRP A 167 -10.40 8.50 3.12
CA TRP A 167 -9.65 8.05 4.30
C TRP A 167 -10.42 7.03 5.18
N GLY A 168 -11.18 6.15 4.54
CA GLY A 168 -11.81 5.00 5.20
C GLY A 168 -10.87 3.78 5.15
N HIS A 169 -9.99 3.63 6.16
CA HIS A 169 -8.93 2.61 6.14
C HIS A 169 -9.26 1.39 6.99
N GLY A 170 -8.80 0.21 6.57
CA GLY A 170 -8.85 -1.01 7.39
C GLY A 170 -7.95 -0.88 8.62
N ILE A 171 -6.67 -0.56 8.43
CA ILE A 171 -5.71 -0.34 9.50
C ILE A 171 -5.03 1.01 9.30
N MET A 172 -5.06 1.86 10.34
CA MET A 172 -4.32 3.12 10.37
C MET A 172 -3.19 3.05 11.40
N VAL A 173 -1.95 3.34 10.97
CA VAL A 173 -0.76 3.42 11.82
C VAL A 173 -0.18 4.82 11.72
N ARG A 174 -0.11 5.55 12.84
CA ARG A 174 0.39 6.94 12.87
C ARG A 174 1.29 7.18 14.07
N GLY A 175 2.53 7.63 13.83
CA GLY A 175 3.48 7.98 14.88
C GLY A 175 3.80 6.81 15.83
N ALA A 176 3.66 5.59 15.37
CA ALA A 176 3.82 4.38 16.16
C ALA A 176 5.21 3.76 15.94
N ASN A 177 5.69 3.03 16.94
CA ASN A 177 7.03 2.47 16.91
C ASN A 177 7.00 0.96 17.21
N ARG A 178 7.77 0.18 16.46
CA ARG A 178 7.84 -1.29 16.57
C ARG A 178 6.46 -1.95 16.43
N VAL A 179 5.87 -1.80 15.23
CA VAL A 179 4.57 -2.38 14.87
C VAL A 179 4.79 -3.56 13.92
N THR A 180 4.07 -4.64 14.13
CA THR A 180 4.00 -5.78 13.21
C THR A 180 2.54 -6.04 12.82
N VAL A 181 2.27 -6.11 11.53
CA VAL A 181 0.97 -6.54 10.96
C VAL A 181 1.24 -7.75 10.08
N ARG A 182 0.61 -8.88 10.39
CA ARG A 182 0.89 -10.12 9.68
C ARG A 182 -0.28 -11.09 9.61
N ASP A 183 -0.25 -11.94 8.61
CA ASP A 183 -1.21 -13.05 8.43
C ASP A 183 -2.67 -12.56 8.35
N ILE A 184 -2.92 -11.43 7.69
CA ILE A 184 -4.24 -10.76 7.64
C ILE A 184 -4.69 -10.61 6.18
N HIS A 185 -6.00 -10.76 5.96
CA HIS A 185 -6.66 -10.37 4.72
C HIS A 185 -7.46 -9.08 4.94
N ILE A 186 -7.13 -8.03 4.19
CA ILE A 186 -7.80 -6.72 4.25
C ILE A 186 -8.47 -6.46 2.89
N SER A 187 -9.74 -6.12 2.89
CA SER A 187 -10.46 -5.88 1.64
C SER A 187 -11.59 -4.87 1.76
N ASN A 188 -12.02 -4.34 0.62
CA ASN A 188 -13.22 -3.52 0.48
C ASN A 188 -13.25 -2.28 1.38
N CYS A 189 -12.09 -1.65 1.62
CA CYS A 189 -12.03 -0.40 2.37
C CYS A 189 -12.43 0.79 1.48
N TRP A 190 -13.17 1.78 2.06
CA TRP A 190 -13.55 3.01 1.37
C TRP A 190 -12.34 3.88 0.98
N GLY A 191 -11.24 3.78 1.73
CA GLY A 191 -9.94 4.34 1.42
C GLY A 191 -8.91 3.27 1.11
N ASP A 192 -7.84 3.25 1.90
CA ASP A 192 -6.76 2.28 1.77
C ASP A 192 -7.03 1.02 2.60
N GLY A 193 -6.50 -0.11 2.19
CA GLY A 193 -6.50 -1.30 3.05
C GLY A 193 -5.71 -1.04 4.34
N MET A 194 -4.49 -0.54 4.20
CA MET A 194 -3.64 -0.13 5.33
C MET A 194 -2.93 1.18 5.01
N SER A 195 -2.84 2.07 6.01
CA SER A 195 -2.15 3.35 5.88
C SER A 195 -1.17 3.56 7.03
N ILE A 196 0.13 3.63 6.70
CA ILE A 196 1.23 3.94 7.63
C ILE A 196 1.63 5.39 7.42
N GLY A 197 1.90 6.13 8.49
CA GLY A 197 2.36 7.52 8.36
C GLY A 197 2.71 8.15 9.70
N GLY A 198 2.94 9.45 9.69
CA GLY A 198 3.25 10.22 10.89
C GLY A 198 2.02 10.67 11.65
N ALA A 199 2.17 10.87 12.96
CA ALA A 199 1.20 11.56 13.78
C ALA A 199 1.48 13.06 13.69
N MET A 200 0.51 13.81 13.15
CA MET A 200 0.57 15.27 13.13
C MET A 200 0.41 15.83 14.54
N GLN A 201 1.16 16.84 14.85
CA GLN A 201 1.07 17.58 16.10
C GLN A 201 0.78 19.05 15.83
N THR A 202 0.00 19.67 16.70
CA THR A 202 -0.20 21.13 16.65
C THR A 202 1.05 21.80 17.16
N ASN A 203 1.65 22.67 16.35
CA ASN A 203 2.85 23.45 16.71
C ASN A 203 4.11 22.64 17.05
N ALA A 204 4.20 21.38 16.61
CA ALA A 204 5.38 20.55 16.77
C ALA A 204 5.62 19.68 15.53
N PRO A 205 6.85 19.19 15.30
CA PRO A 205 7.13 18.30 14.18
C PRO A 205 6.26 17.04 14.21
N THR A 206 5.87 16.57 13.05
CA THR A 206 5.17 15.28 12.89
C THR A 206 6.03 14.15 13.43
N ILE A 207 5.46 13.30 14.26
CA ILE A 207 6.13 12.08 14.75
C ILE A 207 6.02 11.00 13.69
N PRO A 208 7.12 10.54 13.08
CA PRO A 208 7.07 9.47 12.10
C PRO A 208 6.72 8.12 12.75
N SER A 209 6.10 7.22 12.01
CA SER A 209 6.08 5.82 12.41
C SER A 209 7.46 5.18 12.15
N VAL A 210 7.94 4.36 13.09
CA VAL A 210 9.29 3.78 13.02
C VAL A 210 9.26 2.28 13.27
N ASP A 211 10.05 1.51 12.50
CA ASP A 211 10.13 0.05 12.59
C ASP A 211 8.75 -0.62 12.46
N VAL A 212 8.13 -0.43 11.29
CA VAL A 212 6.86 -1.09 10.95
C VAL A 212 7.13 -2.26 10.01
N VAL A 213 6.65 -3.43 10.38
CA VAL A 213 6.76 -4.66 9.59
C VAL A 213 5.37 -5.10 9.14
N VAL A 214 5.22 -5.33 7.84
CA VAL A 214 4.02 -5.88 7.19
C VAL A 214 4.44 -7.18 6.52
N ALA A 215 3.84 -8.31 6.88
CA ALA A 215 4.25 -9.60 6.35
C ALA A 215 3.08 -10.56 6.17
N ASN A 216 3.10 -11.32 5.07
CA ASN A 216 2.10 -12.33 4.77
C ASN A 216 0.66 -11.79 4.86
N ILE A 217 0.42 -10.63 4.23
CA ILE A 217 -0.93 -10.06 4.14
C ILE A 217 -1.44 -10.09 2.70
N VAL A 218 -2.76 -10.12 2.57
CA VAL A 218 -3.45 -9.81 1.32
C VAL A 218 -4.25 -8.55 1.53
N SER A 219 -3.97 -7.50 0.75
CA SER A 219 -4.75 -6.26 0.76
C SER A 219 -5.32 -6.04 -0.63
N THR A 220 -6.64 -6.17 -0.78
CA THR A 220 -7.26 -6.26 -2.10
C THR A 220 -8.59 -5.52 -2.20
N ASN A 221 -8.96 -5.10 -3.42
CA ASN A 221 -10.25 -4.47 -3.72
C ASN A 221 -10.58 -3.25 -2.86
N ASN A 222 -9.56 -2.49 -2.46
CA ASN A 222 -9.76 -1.23 -1.76
C ASN A 222 -10.02 -0.10 -2.76
N ARG A 223 -10.82 0.89 -2.36
CA ARG A 223 -11.26 1.94 -3.28
C ARG A 223 -10.12 2.88 -3.67
N ARG A 224 -9.11 3.05 -2.81
CA ARG A 224 -7.98 3.96 -3.07
C ARG A 224 -6.68 3.18 -3.31
N GLN A 225 -6.08 2.61 -2.28
CA GLN A 225 -4.81 1.89 -2.35
C GLN A 225 -4.84 0.64 -1.47
N ALA A 226 -4.00 -0.34 -1.79
CA ALA A 226 -3.89 -1.49 -0.92
C ALA A 226 -3.00 -1.17 0.29
N LEU A 227 -1.90 -0.41 0.10
CA LEU A 227 -1.01 0.06 1.17
C LEU A 227 -0.50 1.46 0.87
N THR A 228 -0.62 2.38 1.84
CA THR A 228 0.06 3.67 1.84
C THR A 228 1.19 3.69 2.86
N ILE A 229 2.36 4.18 2.48
CA ILE A 229 3.53 4.41 3.35
C ILE A 229 3.88 5.90 3.29
N GLY A 230 3.39 6.65 4.26
CA GLY A 230 3.65 8.08 4.43
C GLY A 230 4.87 8.34 5.32
N CYS A 231 4.85 9.44 6.07
CA CYS A 231 5.93 9.86 6.96
C CYS A 231 6.33 8.75 7.94
N SER A 232 7.43 8.07 7.65
CA SER A 232 7.89 6.91 8.42
C SER A 232 9.37 6.63 8.20
N ARG A 233 9.96 5.81 9.07
CA ARG A 233 11.33 5.31 8.96
C ARG A 233 11.38 3.81 9.19
N THR A 234 12.14 3.11 8.36
CA THR A 234 12.32 1.65 8.47
C THR A 234 11.00 0.88 8.38
N VAL A 235 10.37 0.96 7.23
CA VAL A 235 9.20 0.12 6.91
C VAL A 235 9.64 -1.07 6.08
N LYS A 236 9.22 -2.26 6.49
CA LYS A 236 9.54 -3.52 5.82
C LYS A 236 8.25 -4.24 5.41
N VAL A 237 8.15 -4.62 4.16
CA VAL A 237 6.99 -5.31 3.58
C VAL A 237 7.45 -6.61 2.92
N TYR A 238 6.93 -7.74 3.37
CA TYR A 238 7.36 -9.05 2.91
C TYR A 238 6.19 -9.98 2.57
N ASP A 239 6.41 -10.89 1.62
CA ASP A 239 5.57 -12.06 1.36
C ASP A 239 4.07 -11.73 1.25
N SER A 240 3.71 -10.62 0.61
CA SER A 240 2.36 -10.04 0.65
C SER A 240 1.79 -9.78 -0.74
N GLU A 241 0.46 -9.70 -0.84
CA GLU A 241 -0.24 -9.33 -2.05
C GLU A 241 -0.97 -7.99 -1.89
N PHE A 242 -0.82 -7.11 -2.89
CA PHE A 242 -1.46 -5.80 -2.98
C PHE A 242 -2.15 -5.68 -4.35
N SER A 243 -3.49 -5.81 -4.37
CA SER A 243 -4.18 -6.01 -5.64
C SER A 243 -5.54 -5.33 -5.73
N ASN A 244 -6.00 -5.16 -6.98
CA ASN A 244 -7.36 -4.74 -7.31
C ASN A 244 -7.79 -3.38 -6.72
N SER A 245 -6.84 -2.47 -6.45
CA SER A 245 -7.15 -1.11 -6.02
C SER A 245 -7.82 -0.34 -7.16
N ASN A 246 -9.05 0.16 -6.92
CA ASN A 246 -9.80 0.87 -7.95
C ASN A 246 -10.95 1.69 -7.34
N GLY A 247 -11.25 2.86 -7.86
CA GLY A 247 -12.40 3.67 -7.44
C GLY A 247 -12.07 5.13 -7.20
N ILE A 248 -10.92 5.46 -6.61
CA ILE A 248 -10.43 6.84 -6.48
C ILE A 248 -8.90 6.86 -6.55
N ALA A 249 -8.39 7.76 -7.40
CA ALA A 249 -6.94 7.91 -7.59
C ALA A 249 -6.19 8.14 -6.26
N PRO A 250 -4.93 7.65 -6.17
CA PRO A 250 -4.08 7.14 -7.25
C PRO A 250 -4.25 5.65 -7.59
N GLU A 251 -5.10 4.88 -6.89
CA GLU A 251 -5.48 3.51 -7.22
C GLU A 251 -4.27 2.55 -7.35
N CYS A 252 -3.22 2.81 -6.58
CA CYS A 252 -2.00 2.02 -6.61
C CYS A 252 -2.09 0.76 -5.73
N GLY A 253 -1.25 -0.23 -6.01
CA GLY A 253 -1.02 -1.34 -5.09
C GLY A 253 -0.33 -0.84 -3.82
N ILE A 254 0.83 -0.20 -3.97
CA ILE A 254 1.58 0.44 -2.88
C ILE A 254 1.88 1.88 -3.27
N ASP A 255 1.56 2.83 -2.38
CA ASP A 255 1.91 4.24 -2.54
C ASP A 255 2.85 4.68 -1.41
N ILE A 256 4.07 5.08 -1.78
CA ILE A 256 5.08 5.59 -0.84
C ILE A 256 5.14 7.09 -1.02
N GLU A 257 4.40 7.81 -0.16
CA GLU A 257 4.24 9.24 -0.28
C GLU A 257 3.99 9.92 1.07
N PRO A 258 4.97 10.68 1.61
CA PRO A 258 4.73 11.57 2.74
C PRO A 258 3.84 12.75 2.31
N ASP A 259 3.03 13.25 3.23
CA ASP A 259 2.18 14.42 2.99
C ASP A 259 2.99 15.62 2.47
N ILE A 260 2.40 16.36 1.52
CA ILE A 260 3.11 17.45 0.82
C ILE A 260 3.18 18.75 1.63
N ASN A 261 2.36 18.90 2.66
CA ASN A 261 2.15 20.18 3.34
C ASN A 261 3.23 20.55 4.37
N ASP A 262 4.23 19.68 4.57
CA ASP A 262 5.36 19.96 5.45
C ASP A 262 6.66 19.30 4.95
N LEU A 263 7.71 19.41 5.73
CA LEU A 263 9.02 18.81 5.44
C LEU A 263 9.09 17.30 5.81
N ARG A 264 7.95 16.60 5.91
CA ARG A 264 7.92 15.18 6.24
C ARG A 264 8.59 14.36 5.15
N THR A 265 9.28 13.34 5.58
CA THR A 265 9.99 12.40 4.72
C THR A 265 9.56 10.96 5.01
N THR A 266 9.76 10.10 4.04
CA THR A 266 9.72 8.65 4.21
C THR A 266 11.10 8.10 3.92
N GLU A 267 11.65 7.33 4.86
CA GLU A 267 13.02 6.86 4.76
C GLU A 267 13.12 5.35 5.02
N THR A 268 13.98 4.69 4.25
CA THR A 268 14.31 3.27 4.41
C THR A 268 13.09 2.36 4.32
N VAL A 269 12.54 2.24 3.12
CA VAL A 269 11.44 1.31 2.82
C VAL A 269 12.00 0.09 2.09
N HIS A 270 11.68 -1.10 2.59
CA HIS A 270 12.10 -2.35 1.98
C HIS A 270 10.87 -3.20 1.64
N ILE A 271 10.70 -3.54 0.36
CA ILE A 271 9.60 -4.36 -0.16
C ILE A 271 10.21 -5.58 -0.84
N GLN A 272 9.88 -6.76 -0.37
CA GLN A 272 10.47 -7.98 -0.91
C GLN A 272 9.46 -9.12 -1.01
N ASN A 273 9.59 -9.92 -2.07
CA ASN A 273 8.79 -11.12 -2.31
C ASN A 273 7.27 -10.85 -2.31
N CYS A 274 6.86 -9.71 -2.88
CA CYS A 274 5.45 -9.29 -2.92
C CYS A 274 4.87 -9.43 -4.33
N LEU A 275 3.56 -9.68 -4.39
CA LEU A 275 2.77 -9.68 -5.62
C LEU A 275 1.91 -8.42 -5.67
N ILE A 276 2.12 -7.58 -6.67
CA ILE A 276 1.41 -6.32 -6.84
C ILE A 276 0.71 -6.32 -8.20
N ARG A 277 -0.62 -6.48 -8.21
CA ARG A 277 -1.31 -6.75 -9.46
C ARG A 277 -2.71 -6.19 -9.59
N ASN A 278 -3.17 -6.05 -10.84
CA ASN A 278 -4.54 -5.69 -11.19
C ASN A 278 -5.00 -4.36 -10.55
N ASN A 279 -4.08 -3.48 -10.17
CA ASN A 279 -4.43 -2.17 -9.66
C ASN A 279 -4.76 -1.25 -10.84
N LYS A 280 -5.77 -0.40 -10.71
CA LYS A 280 -6.16 0.50 -11.81
C LYS A 280 -5.13 1.61 -12.03
N GLY A 281 -4.40 2.00 -10.99
CA GLY A 281 -3.23 2.87 -11.05
C GLY A 281 -1.92 2.09 -11.24
N ASN A 282 -0.85 2.57 -10.61
CA ASN A 282 0.46 1.94 -10.66
C ASN A 282 0.54 0.71 -9.73
N GLY A 283 1.43 -0.20 -10.03
CA GLY A 283 1.77 -1.24 -9.07
C GLY A 283 2.37 -0.62 -7.81
N ILE A 284 3.51 0.06 -7.94
CA ILE A 284 4.16 0.81 -6.86
C ILE A 284 4.38 2.26 -7.33
N LEU A 285 4.00 3.23 -6.49
CA LEU A 285 4.35 4.64 -6.65
C LEU A 285 5.33 5.04 -5.54
N VAL A 286 6.43 5.71 -5.91
CA VAL A 286 7.39 6.33 -4.98
C VAL A 286 7.42 7.82 -5.29
N TYR A 287 6.77 8.61 -4.46
CA TYR A 287 6.58 10.03 -4.73
C TYR A 287 7.45 10.89 -3.83
N LYS A 288 7.79 12.07 -4.25
CA LYS A 288 8.66 13.10 -3.63
C LYS A 288 8.97 12.95 -2.13
N ARG A 289 10.16 13.36 -1.70
CA ARG A 289 10.66 13.32 -0.31
C ARG A 289 10.75 11.90 0.27
N VAL A 290 10.92 10.93 -0.60
CA VAL A 290 11.18 9.54 -0.24
C VAL A 290 12.64 9.22 -0.51
N LYS A 291 13.31 8.58 0.45
CA LYS A 291 14.73 8.22 0.37
C LYS A 291 14.96 6.77 0.81
N GLY A 292 15.79 6.05 0.06
CA GLY A 292 16.24 4.72 0.45
C GLY A 292 15.16 3.64 0.25
N VAL A 293 14.63 3.51 -0.97
CA VAL A 293 13.63 2.47 -1.27
C VAL A 293 14.30 1.28 -1.93
N THR A 294 14.12 0.10 -1.35
CA THR A 294 14.51 -1.17 -1.95
C THR A 294 13.27 -1.97 -2.33
N VAL A 295 13.18 -2.37 -3.60
CA VAL A 295 12.16 -3.30 -4.10
C VAL A 295 12.86 -4.51 -4.70
N LYS A 296 12.70 -5.68 -4.10
CA LYS A 296 13.44 -6.88 -4.47
C LYS A 296 12.53 -8.10 -4.60
N SER A 297 12.79 -8.93 -5.60
CA SER A 297 12.10 -10.22 -5.80
C SER A 297 10.57 -10.13 -5.83
N CYS A 298 10.03 -8.98 -6.25
CA CYS A 298 8.59 -8.74 -6.37
C CYS A 298 8.10 -8.98 -7.79
N THR A 299 6.80 -9.27 -7.94
CA THR A 299 6.14 -9.29 -9.23
C THR A 299 5.12 -8.15 -9.30
N MET A 300 5.29 -7.24 -10.25
CA MET A 300 4.35 -6.19 -10.59
C MET A 300 3.71 -6.52 -11.93
N GLU A 301 2.41 -6.89 -11.91
CA GLU A 301 1.75 -7.37 -13.13
C GLU A 301 0.33 -6.85 -13.33
N TYR A 302 -0.06 -6.68 -14.58
CA TYR A 302 -1.43 -6.28 -14.97
C TYR A 302 -1.92 -5.00 -14.30
N ASN A 303 -1.02 -4.08 -13.92
CA ASN A 303 -1.43 -2.78 -13.37
C ASN A 303 -1.81 -1.83 -14.51
N GLY A 304 -2.82 -0.99 -14.26
CA GLY A 304 -3.33 -0.03 -15.24
C GLY A 304 -2.39 1.14 -15.55
N GLY A 305 -1.41 1.38 -14.68
CA GLY A 305 -0.32 2.33 -14.85
C GLY A 305 1.01 1.63 -15.08
N TYR A 306 2.06 2.20 -14.49
CA TYR A 306 3.41 1.63 -14.47
C TYR A 306 3.47 0.44 -13.51
N GLY A 307 4.37 -0.50 -13.76
CA GLY A 307 4.71 -1.50 -12.77
C GLY A 307 5.29 -0.84 -11.51
N LEU A 308 6.31 0.03 -11.68
CA LEU A 308 6.84 0.91 -10.64
C LEU A 308 7.14 2.30 -11.22
N LEU A 309 6.64 3.33 -10.56
CA LEU A 309 6.88 4.74 -10.90
C LEU A 309 7.61 5.44 -9.75
N THR A 310 8.72 6.11 -10.04
CA THR A 310 9.36 7.04 -9.11
C THR A 310 9.17 8.49 -9.59
N VAL A 311 8.89 9.40 -8.68
CA VAL A 311 8.72 10.83 -8.97
C VAL A 311 9.51 11.66 -7.96
N GLY A 312 10.68 12.12 -8.34
CA GLY A 312 11.52 12.97 -7.49
C GLY A 312 11.98 12.31 -6.19
N ALA A 313 12.05 10.99 -6.16
CA ALA A 313 12.57 10.21 -5.03
C ALA A 313 14.10 10.07 -5.12
N VAL A 314 14.75 9.81 -4.00
CA VAL A 314 16.21 9.76 -3.91
C VAL A 314 16.70 8.45 -3.31
N SER A 315 17.74 7.89 -3.92
CA SER A 315 18.45 6.68 -3.46
C SER A 315 17.53 5.45 -3.38
N GLY A 316 17.68 4.55 -4.32
CA GLY A 316 16.88 3.32 -4.34
C GLY A 316 17.52 2.18 -5.11
N TYR A 317 17.08 0.98 -4.77
CA TYR A 317 17.53 -0.27 -5.37
C TYR A 317 16.35 -1.13 -5.81
N ILE A 318 16.24 -1.39 -7.11
CA ILE A 318 15.15 -2.16 -7.72
C ILE A 318 15.75 -3.38 -8.37
N ALA A 319 15.67 -4.54 -7.71
CA ALA A 319 16.42 -5.71 -8.13
C ALA A 319 15.63 -7.01 -8.15
N GLN A 320 15.94 -7.87 -9.12
CA GLN A 320 15.38 -9.22 -9.20
C GLN A 320 13.85 -9.25 -9.26
N ASN A 321 13.21 -8.18 -9.74
CA ASN A 321 11.77 -8.09 -9.86
C ASN A 321 11.30 -8.57 -11.23
N ARG A 322 10.01 -8.84 -11.32
CA ARG A 322 9.30 -9.16 -12.56
C ARG A 322 8.28 -8.07 -12.85
N PHE A 323 8.39 -7.43 -13.99
CA PHE A 323 7.46 -6.42 -14.49
C PHE A 323 6.75 -7.00 -15.70
N LEU A 324 5.48 -7.37 -15.54
CA LEU A 324 4.74 -8.17 -16.52
C LEU A 324 3.41 -7.51 -16.88
N HIS A 325 3.14 -7.34 -18.16
CA HIS A 325 1.83 -6.93 -18.65
C HIS A 325 1.25 -5.64 -18.05
N ASN A 326 2.08 -4.69 -17.61
CA ASN A 326 1.57 -3.42 -17.11
C ASN A 326 1.16 -2.53 -18.30
N ASN A 327 0.09 -1.75 -18.13
CA ASN A 327 -0.45 -0.96 -19.25
C ASN A 327 0.50 0.14 -19.72
N LEU A 328 1.30 0.70 -18.82
CA LEU A 328 2.43 1.56 -19.16
C LEU A 328 3.74 0.79 -19.03
N CYS A 329 4.89 1.45 -19.06
CA CYS A 329 6.15 0.71 -18.96
C CYS A 329 6.34 0.03 -17.61
N GLY A 330 7.19 -0.99 -17.56
CA GLY A 330 7.44 -1.74 -16.33
C GLY A 330 8.02 -0.85 -15.23
N LEU A 331 9.00 -0.01 -15.57
CA LEU A 331 9.71 0.86 -14.62
C LEU A 331 9.88 2.26 -15.20
N MET A 332 9.46 3.28 -14.46
CA MET A 332 9.59 4.68 -14.84
C MET A 332 10.30 5.49 -13.75
N PHE A 333 11.39 6.14 -14.12
CA PHE A 333 12.05 7.17 -13.33
C PHE A 333 11.65 8.55 -13.85
N SER A 334 10.93 9.32 -13.04
CA SER A 334 10.32 10.58 -13.45
C SER A 334 10.74 11.75 -12.56
N SER A 335 10.56 12.97 -13.10
CA SER A 335 10.92 14.21 -12.43
C SER A 335 12.40 14.22 -12.02
N THR A 336 12.71 14.71 -10.84
CA THR A 336 14.08 14.81 -10.30
C THR A 336 14.53 13.56 -9.55
N THR A 337 13.99 12.38 -9.89
CA THR A 337 14.45 11.11 -9.32
C THR A 337 15.96 10.98 -9.49
N ASN A 338 16.63 10.63 -8.41
CA ASN A 338 18.09 10.61 -8.37
C ASN A 338 18.62 9.39 -7.60
N ASP A 339 19.79 8.89 -8.02
CA ASP A 339 20.55 7.84 -7.35
C ASP A 339 19.75 6.52 -7.21
N TYR A 340 19.28 6.00 -8.33
CA TYR A 340 18.62 4.69 -8.39
C TYR A 340 19.43 3.68 -9.20
N GLN A 341 19.41 2.44 -8.73
CA GLN A 341 19.94 1.30 -9.45
C GLN A 341 18.83 0.29 -9.72
N ALA A 342 18.70 -0.16 -10.97
CA ALA A 342 17.82 -1.24 -11.39
C ALA A 342 18.64 -2.37 -12.02
N SER A 343 18.63 -3.57 -11.41
CA SER A 343 19.46 -4.68 -11.87
C SER A 343 18.82 -6.05 -11.68
N GLY A 344 19.07 -6.97 -12.60
CA GLY A 344 18.59 -8.34 -12.52
C GLY A 344 17.05 -8.47 -12.61
N ASN A 345 16.36 -7.45 -13.11
CA ASN A 345 14.91 -7.49 -13.27
C ASN A 345 14.52 -8.14 -14.61
N VAL A 346 13.33 -8.71 -14.64
CA VAL A 346 12.72 -9.31 -15.85
C VAL A 346 11.55 -8.42 -16.28
N PHE A 347 11.56 -8.00 -17.54
CA PHE A 347 10.50 -7.20 -18.15
C PHE A 347 9.85 -7.99 -19.28
N ARG A 348 8.52 -8.10 -19.26
CA ARG A 348 7.78 -8.82 -20.28
C ARG A 348 6.44 -8.17 -20.56
N ASN A 349 6.13 -7.97 -21.85
CA ASN A 349 4.81 -7.51 -22.33
C ASN A 349 4.26 -6.27 -21.60
N ASN A 350 5.12 -5.35 -21.17
CA ASN A 350 4.66 -4.08 -20.64
C ASN A 350 4.29 -3.13 -21.77
N TYR A 351 3.64 -2.01 -21.45
CA TYR A 351 3.17 -1.00 -22.40
C TYR A 351 2.07 -1.54 -23.30
N THR A 352 1.11 -2.25 -22.71
CA THR A 352 0.05 -2.93 -23.44
C THR A 352 -1.08 -2.00 -23.87
N LYS A 353 -1.11 -0.75 -23.37
CA LYS A 353 -2.11 0.26 -23.74
C LYS A 353 -1.50 1.63 -23.91
N ILE A 354 -1.81 2.28 -25.04
CA ILE A 354 -1.55 3.71 -25.27
C ILE A 354 -2.88 4.39 -25.57
N PHE A 355 -3.17 5.50 -24.88
CA PHE A 355 -4.37 6.30 -25.13
C PHE A 355 -5.70 5.52 -25.09
N GLY A 356 -5.80 4.53 -24.20
CA GLY A 356 -7.00 3.70 -24.09
C GLY A 356 -7.15 2.65 -25.19
N LEU A 357 -6.27 2.62 -26.16
CA LEU A 357 -6.21 1.58 -27.18
C LEU A 357 -5.31 0.45 -26.69
N ASN A 358 -5.76 -0.79 -26.86
CA ASN A 358 -4.88 -1.94 -26.72
C ASN A 358 -3.78 -1.81 -27.76
N THR A 359 -2.54 -1.65 -27.35
CA THR A 359 -1.39 -1.66 -28.26
C THR A 359 -1.07 -3.06 -28.74
N VAL A 360 -1.98 -3.97 -28.43
CA VAL A 360 -1.96 -5.35 -28.84
C VAL A 360 -0.83 -6.15 -28.18
N ASP A 361 -0.98 -7.42 -28.24
CA ASP A 361 0.00 -8.48 -28.06
C ASP A 361 1.38 -8.24 -28.67
N LYS A 362 1.67 -7.04 -29.13
CA LYS A 362 2.96 -6.62 -29.69
C LYS A 362 3.47 -5.41 -28.92
N PRO A 363 4.52 -5.53 -28.13
CA PRO A 363 5.23 -4.37 -27.58
C PRO A 363 5.71 -3.50 -28.74
N LEU A 364 5.67 -2.16 -28.57
CA LEU A 364 6.13 -1.21 -29.61
C LEU A 364 7.58 -1.41 -30.02
N VAL A 365 8.36 -2.07 -29.18
CA VAL A 365 9.74 -2.44 -29.42
C VAL A 365 9.97 -3.87 -28.98
N THR A 366 10.41 -4.71 -29.89
CA THR A 366 10.80 -6.10 -29.63
C THR A 366 12.19 -6.10 -29.02
N MET A 367 12.29 -6.38 -27.73
CA MET A 367 13.58 -6.58 -27.08
C MET A 367 13.65 -7.98 -26.51
N THR A 368 14.60 -8.75 -27.00
CA THR A 368 14.88 -10.10 -26.52
C THR A 368 16.28 -10.18 -25.93
N GLY A 369 16.44 -10.85 -24.81
CA GLY A 369 17.75 -11.13 -24.22
C GLY A 369 18.11 -10.29 -22.99
N ILE A 370 19.34 -10.45 -22.55
CA ILE A 370 19.96 -9.65 -21.48
C ILE A 370 20.65 -8.47 -22.12
N LEU A 371 20.26 -7.26 -21.74
CA LEU A 371 20.98 -6.05 -22.18
C LEU A 371 21.97 -5.64 -21.08
N PRO A 372 23.26 -5.85 -21.26
CA PRO A 372 24.26 -5.21 -20.45
C PRO A 372 24.42 -3.76 -20.89
N GLY A 373 24.36 -2.81 -19.97
CA GLY A 373 24.66 -1.42 -20.29
C GLY A 373 23.58 -0.39 -19.97
N PRO A 374 23.78 0.85 -20.42
CA PRO A 374 22.84 1.94 -20.13
C PRO A 374 21.48 1.68 -20.78
N MET A 375 20.45 2.29 -20.19
CA MET A 375 19.10 2.24 -20.74
C MET A 375 19.04 2.52 -22.23
N PRO A 376 18.21 1.76 -22.96
CA PRO A 376 17.89 2.09 -24.35
C PRO A 376 17.36 3.52 -24.48
N LYS A 377 17.72 4.21 -25.54
CA LYS A 377 17.18 5.53 -25.86
C LYS A 377 15.83 5.36 -26.54
N GLY A 378 14.84 6.17 -26.15
CA GLY A 378 13.54 6.24 -26.82
C GLY A 378 12.38 5.69 -25.96
N ASN A 379 11.28 5.35 -26.61
CA ASN A 379 10.06 4.82 -25.97
C ASN A 379 10.21 3.33 -25.66
N ASP A 380 11.11 2.99 -24.75
CA ASP A 380 11.25 1.62 -24.29
C ASP A 380 10.00 1.22 -23.48
N PRO A 381 9.31 0.14 -23.86
CA PRO A 381 8.12 -0.32 -23.14
C PRO A 381 8.43 -0.87 -21.75
N HIS A 382 9.68 -1.11 -21.43
CA HIS A 382 10.08 -1.74 -20.20
C HIS A 382 10.61 -0.78 -19.15
N VAL A 383 11.58 0.08 -19.54
CA VAL A 383 12.19 1.04 -18.62
C VAL A 383 12.27 2.42 -19.30
N GLN A 384 11.77 3.44 -18.63
CA GLN A 384 11.84 4.82 -19.09
C GLN A 384 12.42 5.74 -18.01
N LYS A 385 13.02 6.84 -18.45
CA LYS A 385 13.45 7.93 -17.55
C LYS A 385 13.20 9.29 -18.17
N SER A 386 12.80 10.26 -17.37
CA SER A 386 12.72 11.66 -17.81
C SER A 386 14.11 12.29 -17.95
N SER A 387 14.19 13.36 -18.70
CA SER A 387 15.45 14.10 -18.92
C SER A 387 16.00 14.76 -17.64
N THR A 388 15.18 14.93 -16.64
CA THR A 388 15.52 15.57 -15.36
C THR A 388 16.03 14.60 -14.30
N THR A 389 16.05 13.30 -14.59
CA THR A 389 16.60 12.29 -13.66
C THR A 389 18.13 12.27 -13.72
N THR A 390 18.76 12.00 -12.58
CA THR A 390 20.22 11.94 -12.48
C THR A 390 20.68 10.64 -11.80
N ASN A 391 21.90 10.19 -12.12
CA ASN A 391 22.52 9.01 -11.52
C ASN A 391 21.62 7.75 -11.51
N ILE A 392 20.97 7.46 -12.64
CA ILE A 392 20.14 6.27 -12.82
C ILE A 392 20.98 5.20 -13.51
N ARG A 393 21.18 4.07 -12.85
CA ARG A 393 21.94 2.92 -13.37
C ARG A 393 20.99 1.75 -13.63
N VAL A 394 20.92 1.31 -14.87
CA VAL A 394 20.09 0.17 -15.30
C VAL A 394 21.04 -0.87 -15.90
N THR A 395 21.20 -2.01 -15.25
CA THR A 395 22.19 -3.02 -15.62
C THR A 395 21.63 -4.44 -15.48
N THR A 396 22.12 -5.37 -16.29
CA THR A 396 21.84 -6.82 -16.18
C THR A 396 20.35 -7.20 -16.12
N ASN A 397 19.46 -6.40 -16.68
CA ASN A 397 18.04 -6.74 -16.75
C ASN A 397 17.74 -7.64 -17.94
N GLN A 398 16.71 -8.47 -17.81
CA GLN A 398 16.22 -9.33 -18.88
C GLN A 398 14.94 -8.74 -19.48
N TYR A 399 14.91 -8.71 -20.80
CA TYR A 399 13.77 -8.25 -21.57
C TYR A 399 13.28 -9.40 -22.44
N ALA A 400 12.05 -9.82 -22.24
CA ALA A 400 11.43 -10.88 -23.02
C ALA A 400 10.03 -10.45 -23.47
N MET A 401 9.67 -10.89 -24.65
CA MET A 401 8.30 -10.77 -25.19
C MET A 401 7.42 -11.89 -24.65
#